data_b460f0ac9be5f44a1072bd32ae988351
#
_entry.id   b460f0ac9be5f44a1072bd32ae988351
#
_cell.length_a   1.000
_cell.length_b   1.000
_cell.length_c   1.000
_cell.angle_alpha   90.00
_cell.angle_beta   90.00
_cell.angle_gamma   90.00
#
_symmetry.space_group_name_H-M   'P 1'
#
loop_
_entity.id
_entity.type
_entity.pdbx_description
1 polymer ?
#
loop_
_entity_poly.entity_id
_entity_poly.type
_entity_poly.pdbx_seq_one_letter_code
_entity_poly.pdbx_strand_id
1 'polypeptide(L)'
;MFAAICLDEANENQPVYITLKLEPLDGDFLRQQYEDIIPGYYMNKVHWNSIKPDGEVPDELLMEMLDKSYALVLHSFSKKRQQEILLTTYCGLDCTNCEYKEPCKCNGCVATKGMPFHAEETPCPVAACVMQKGISFCGECTEFPCQLLTDYSNDTEHGDNPPGARIAACKMIKCLLEKK
;
A
#
# COMPACT_ATOMS: atom_id res chain seq x y z
N MET A 1 3.52 12.18 -3.75
CA MET A 1 2.90 12.48 -2.43
C MET A 1 1.41 12.23 -2.57
N PHE A 2 0.80 11.46 -1.69
CA PHE A 2 -0.65 11.18 -1.66
C PHE A 2 -1.31 11.70 -0.37
N ALA A 3 -0.52 11.92 0.67
CA ALA A 3 -0.95 12.52 1.92
C ALA A 3 0.11 13.50 2.44
N ALA A 4 -0.32 14.49 3.17
CA ALA A 4 0.56 15.41 3.90
C ALA A 4 -0.04 15.72 5.27
N ILE A 5 0.82 15.80 6.28
CA ILE A 5 0.46 16.36 7.58
C ILE A 5 0.98 17.79 7.56
N CYS A 6 0.05 18.75 7.66
CA CYS A 6 0.38 20.17 7.66
C CYS A 6 0.44 20.65 9.11
N LEU A 7 1.65 20.92 9.57
CA LEU A 7 1.95 21.57 10.85
C LEU A 7 2.41 22.99 10.55
N ASP A 8 1.94 23.96 11.30
CA ASP A 8 2.57 25.28 11.32
C ASP A 8 3.48 25.37 12.57
N GLU A 9 4.76 25.04 12.36
CA GLU A 9 5.77 25.06 13.42
C GLU A 9 5.96 26.46 14.04
N ALA A 10 5.54 27.52 13.33
CA ALA A 10 5.64 28.90 13.82
C ALA A 10 4.45 29.31 14.72
N ASN A 11 3.40 28.52 14.77
CA ASN A 11 2.18 28.84 15.51
C ASN A 11 1.57 27.61 16.19
N GLU A 12 1.99 27.33 17.42
CA GLU A 12 1.52 26.19 18.23
C GLU A 12 0.00 26.14 18.41
N ASN A 13 -0.73 27.21 18.07
CA ASN A 13 -2.19 27.29 18.16
C ASN A 13 -2.91 27.02 16.82
N GLN A 14 -2.20 26.67 15.76
CA GLN A 14 -2.85 26.29 14.49
C GLN A 14 -3.23 24.82 14.47
N PRO A 15 -4.40 24.50 13.90
CA PRO A 15 -4.83 23.11 13.82
C PRO A 15 -3.91 22.29 12.90
N VAL A 16 -3.61 21.08 13.33
CA VAL A 16 -2.98 20.07 12.48
C VAL A 16 -4.00 19.59 11.45
N TYR A 17 -3.59 19.49 10.20
CA TYR A 17 -4.44 18.96 9.13
C TYR A 17 -3.80 17.75 8.49
N ILE A 18 -4.62 16.74 8.20
CA ILE A 18 -4.30 15.67 7.26
C ILE A 18 -4.83 16.09 5.90
N THR A 19 -3.95 16.28 4.93
CA THR A 19 -4.32 16.75 3.59
C THR A 19 -4.22 15.61 2.58
N LEU A 20 -5.34 15.29 1.94
CA LEU A 20 -5.53 14.15 1.05
C LEU A 20 -6.02 14.61 -0.33
N LYS A 21 -5.62 13.86 -1.38
CA LYS A 21 -6.07 14.10 -2.74
C LYS A 21 -7.33 13.29 -3.02
N LEU A 22 -8.38 13.96 -3.53
CA LEU A 22 -9.62 13.32 -3.94
C LEU A 22 -10.01 13.75 -5.36
N GLU A 23 -10.91 13.00 -5.97
CA GLU A 23 -11.62 13.48 -7.16
C GLU A 23 -12.44 14.74 -6.78
N PRO A 24 -12.53 15.75 -7.67
CA PRO A 24 -13.19 17.02 -7.32
C PRO A 24 -14.60 16.87 -6.78
N LEU A 25 -15.41 16.00 -7.38
CA LEU A 25 -16.80 15.78 -6.96
C LEU A 25 -16.88 15.14 -5.56
N ASP A 26 -16.01 14.18 -5.27
CA ASP A 26 -15.96 13.55 -3.94
C ASP A 26 -15.53 14.57 -2.88
N GLY A 27 -14.52 15.38 -3.20
CA GLY A 27 -14.05 16.44 -2.31
C GLY A 27 -15.14 17.48 -2.03
N ASP A 28 -15.86 17.95 -3.06
CA ASP A 28 -16.96 18.91 -2.92
C ASP A 28 -18.09 18.34 -2.07
N PHE A 29 -18.45 17.08 -2.30
CA PHE A 29 -19.50 16.39 -1.55
C PHE A 29 -19.14 16.27 -0.06
N LEU A 30 -17.92 15.82 0.26
CA LEU A 30 -17.47 15.65 1.63
C LEU A 30 -17.35 16.98 2.38
N ARG A 31 -16.90 18.05 1.71
CA ARG A 31 -16.86 19.41 2.29
C ARG A 31 -18.25 20.00 2.60
N GLN A 32 -19.28 19.52 1.92
CA GLN A 32 -20.67 19.90 2.23
C GLN A 32 -21.22 19.15 3.44
N GLN A 33 -20.72 17.94 3.70
CA GLN A 33 -21.19 17.09 4.80
C GLN A 33 -20.46 17.35 6.13
N TYR A 34 -19.17 17.72 6.07
CA TYR A 34 -18.32 17.85 7.24
C TYR A 34 -17.63 19.20 7.24
N GLU A 35 -17.89 20.02 8.26
CA GLU A 35 -17.25 21.35 8.42
C GLU A 35 -15.74 21.23 8.67
N ASP A 36 -15.27 20.09 9.21
CA ASP A 36 -13.87 19.80 9.44
C ASP A 36 -13.08 19.40 8.19
N ILE A 37 -13.74 19.31 7.02
CA ILE A 37 -13.09 19.09 5.72
C ILE A 37 -13.11 20.41 4.94
N ILE A 38 -11.93 20.97 4.72
CA ILE A 38 -11.76 22.23 4.00
C ILE A 38 -10.94 22.04 2.72
N PRO A 39 -11.03 22.96 1.75
CA PRO A 39 -10.10 22.95 0.60
C PRO A 39 -8.65 22.99 1.04
N GLY A 40 -7.78 22.24 0.36
CA GLY A 40 -6.37 22.05 0.73
C GLY A 40 -5.66 23.34 1.12
N TYR A 41 -5.13 23.40 2.33
CA TYR A 41 -4.63 24.62 2.96
C TYR A 41 -3.45 25.23 2.19
N TYR A 42 -2.45 24.41 1.83
CA TYR A 42 -1.27 24.85 1.07
C TYR A 42 -1.17 24.26 -0.34
N MET A 43 -2.26 23.65 -0.86
CA MET A 43 -2.25 22.90 -2.10
C MET A 43 -3.37 23.32 -3.06
N ASN A 44 -3.40 22.71 -4.26
CA ASN A 44 -4.49 22.95 -5.21
C ASN A 44 -5.84 22.56 -4.61
N LYS A 45 -6.70 23.56 -4.41
CA LYS A 45 -7.96 23.46 -3.70
C LYS A 45 -9.04 22.64 -4.43
N VAL A 46 -8.83 22.33 -5.71
CA VAL A 46 -9.76 21.52 -6.51
C VAL A 46 -9.64 20.04 -6.14
N HIS A 47 -8.43 19.56 -5.95
CA HIS A 47 -8.15 18.14 -5.72
C HIS A 47 -7.79 17.83 -4.26
N TRP A 48 -7.23 18.79 -3.53
CA TRP A 48 -6.72 18.55 -2.19
C TRP A 48 -7.70 19.04 -1.13
N ASN A 49 -7.86 18.22 -0.11
CA ASN A 49 -8.78 18.44 0.99
C ASN A 49 -8.01 18.27 2.30
N SER A 50 -8.12 19.25 3.18
CA SER A 50 -7.49 19.26 4.50
C SER A 50 -8.53 18.88 5.54
N ILE A 51 -8.27 17.85 6.31
CA ILE A 51 -9.14 17.27 7.31
C ILE A 51 -8.56 17.55 8.69
N LYS A 52 -9.39 18.01 9.60
CA LYS A 52 -9.02 18.19 11.00
C LYS A 52 -9.15 16.85 11.72
N PRO A 53 -8.05 16.25 12.24
CA PRO A 53 -8.07 14.89 12.76
C PRO A 53 -8.91 14.72 14.03
N ASP A 54 -9.05 15.76 14.85
CA ASP A 54 -9.83 15.74 16.10
C ASP A 54 -11.28 16.23 15.89
N GLY A 55 -11.78 16.21 14.66
CA GLY A 55 -13.08 16.69 14.26
C GLY A 55 -14.17 15.62 14.23
N GLU A 56 -15.29 15.92 13.54
CA GLU A 56 -16.46 15.04 13.43
C GLU A 56 -16.33 13.96 12.32
N VAL A 57 -15.22 13.96 11.56
CA VAL A 57 -15.01 13.00 10.48
C VAL A 57 -14.69 11.62 11.08
N PRO A 58 -15.51 10.57 10.82
CA PRO A 58 -15.26 9.24 11.33
C PRO A 58 -13.92 8.66 10.83
N ASP A 59 -13.22 7.92 11.68
CA ASP A 59 -11.93 7.29 11.35
C ASP A 59 -12.05 6.38 10.11
N GLU A 60 -13.14 5.65 9.98
CA GLU A 60 -13.40 4.77 8.83
C GLU A 60 -13.46 5.57 7.52
N LEU A 61 -14.10 6.74 7.54
CA LEU A 61 -14.17 7.62 6.38
C LEU A 61 -12.80 8.23 6.08
N LEU A 62 -12.05 8.63 7.10
CA LEU A 62 -10.68 9.13 6.93
C LEU A 62 -9.77 8.08 6.29
N MET A 63 -9.87 6.82 6.71
CA MET A 63 -9.13 5.70 6.10
C MET A 63 -9.55 5.46 4.65
N GLU A 64 -10.85 5.52 4.34
CA GLU A 64 -11.34 5.43 2.96
C GLU A 64 -10.82 6.56 2.07
N MET A 65 -10.79 7.79 2.58
CA MET A 65 -10.22 8.95 1.88
C MET A 65 -8.72 8.77 1.64
N LEU A 66 -7.98 8.19 2.60
CA LEU A 66 -6.56 7.90 2.49
C LEU A 66 -6.29 6.87 1.38
N ASP A 67 -7.07 5.79 1.34
CA ASP A 67 -6.98 4.75 0.31
C ASP A 67 -7.29 5.31 -1.08
N LYS A 68 -8.32 6.14 -1.21
CA LYS A 68 -8.67 6.83 -2.46
C LYS A 68 -7.54 7.76 -2.90
N SER A 69 -6.97 8.53 -1.98
CA SER A 69 -5.84 9.43 -2.27
C SER A 69 -4.62 8.67 -2.76
N TYR A 70 -4.28 7.56 -2.11
CA TYR A 70 -3.19 6.68 -2.52
C TYR A 70 -3.42 6.13 -3.93
N ALA A 71 -4.61 5.59 -4.19
CA ALA A 71 -4.98 5.03 -5.48
C ALA A 71 -4.90 6.08 -6.61
N LEU A 72 -5.41 7.30 -6.39
CA LEU A 72 -5.35 8.39 -7.37
C LEU A 72 -3.91 8.75 -7.76
N VAL A 73 -3.01 8.81 -6.77
CA VAL A 73 -1.60 9.11 -7.04
C VAL A 73 -0.92 7.93 -7.71
N LEU A 74 -1.17 6.70 -7.26
CA LEU A 74 -0.61 5.49 -7.86
C LEU A 74 -0.99 5.38 -9.35
N HIS A 75 -2.27 5.58 -9.68
CA HIS A 75 -2.77 5.48 -11.04
C HIS A 75 -2.30 6.62 -11.96
N SER A 76 -1.74 7.70 -11.41
CA SER A 76 -1.10 8.75 -12.21
C SER A 76 0.25 8.31 -12.80
N PHE A 77 0.85 7.23 -12.30
CA PHE A 77 2.10 6.68 -12.82
C PHE A 77 1.85 5.69 -13.97
N SER A 78 2.89 5.44 -14.78
CA SER A 78 2.86 4.37 -15.77
C SER A 78 2.66 3.00 -15.11
N LYS A 79 2.06 2.03 -15.82
CA LYS A 79 1.86 0.66 -15.29
C LYS A 79 3.15 0.02 -14.80
N LYS A 80 4.27 0.25 -15.51
CA LYS A 80 5.59 -0.21 -15.06
C LYS A 80 5.94 0.36 -13.69
N ARG A 81 5.73 1.67 -13.49
CA ARG A 81 6.04 2.31 -12.20
C ARG A 81 5.10 1.87 -11.08
N GLN A 82 3.82 1.64 -11.40
CA GLN A 82 2.88 1.05 -10.45
C GLN A 82 3.35 -0.33 -9.95
N GLN A 83 3.80 -1.19 -10.88
CA GLN A 83 4.38 -2.49 -10.53
C GLN A 83 5.63 -2.36 -9.67
N GLU A 84 6.57 -1.48 -10.03
CA GLU A 84 7.78 -1.23 -9.21
C GLU A 84 7.46 -0.79 -7.79
N ILE A 85 6.38 -0.02 -7.58
CA ILE A 85 5.96 0.45 -6.26
C ILE A 85 5.29 -0.68 -5.46
N LEU A 86 4.42 -1.46 -6.10
CA LEU A 86 3.57 -2.44 -5.43
C LEU A 86 4.23 -3.81 -5.28
N LEU A 87 5.10 -4.20 -6.22
CA LEU A 87 5.65 -5.55 -6.28
C LEU A 87 7.06 -5.60 -5.65
N THR A 88 7.13 -5.52 -4.34
CA THR A 88 8.39 -5.67 -3.59
C THR A 88 8.77 -7.14 -3.40
N THR A 89 7.78 -8.04 -3.49
CA THR A 89 7.96 -9.49 -3.37
C THR A 89 7.07 -10.27 -4.34
N TYR A 90 7.38 -11.53 -4.56
CA TYR A 90 6.56 -12.44 -5.37
C TYR A 90 5.27 -12.90 -4.66
N CYS A 91 5.27 -12.89 -3.33
CA CYS A 91 4.18 -13.44 -2.50
C CYS A 91 3.27 -12.38 -1.86
N GLY A 92 3.51 -11.09 -2.10
CA GLY A 92 2.72 -9.99 -1.57
C GLY A 92 3.18 -9.44 -0.22
N LEU A 93 4.16 -10.04 0.46
CA LEU A 93 4.72 -9.45 1.68
C LEU A 93 5.37 -8.10 1.38
N ASP A 94 5.15 -7.13 2.24
CA ASP A 94 5.85 -5.86 2.16
C ASP A 94 7.23 -5.96 2.81
N CYS A 95 8.27 -5.80 1.98
CA CYS A 95 9.66 -5.76 2.43
C CYS A 95 10.18 -4.33 2.68
N THR A 96 9.35 -3.31 2.54
CA THR A 96 9.79 -1.91 2.64
C THR A 96 10.30 -1.60 4.04
N ASN A 97 9.55 -2.05 5.06
CA ASN A 97 9.85 -1.84 6.48
C ASN A 97 10.30 -3.14 7.18
N CYS A 98 10.84 -4.10 6.45
CA CYS A 98 11.31 -5.35 7.02
C CYS A 98 12.50 -5.12 7.96
N GLU A 99 12.38 -5.58 9.21
CA GLU A 99 13.43 -5.44 10.24
C GLU A 99 14.75 -6.13 9.88
N TYR A 100 14.72 -7.14 9.02
CA TYR A 100 15.90 -7.87 8.54
C TYR A 100 16.59 -7.22 7.34
N LYS A 101 16.03 -6.16 6.76
CA LYS A 101 16.55 -5.53 5.55
C LYS A 101 17.94 -4.97 5.75
N GLU A 102 18.11 -4.10 6.74
CA GLU A 102 19.39 -3.46 7.03
C GLU A 102 20.39 -4.40 7.72
N PRO A 103 20.03 -5.11 8.82
CA PRO A 103 20.98 -5.98 9.52
C PRO A 103 21.52 -7.11 8.66
N CYS A 104 20.66 -7.70 7.82
CA CYS A 104 21.03 -8.83 6.96
C CYS A 104 21.44 -8.40 5.54
N LYS A 105 21.49 -7.09 5.24
CA LYS A 105 21.77 -6.53 3.90
C LYS A 105 20.90 -7.17 2.81
N CYS A 106 19.62 -7.41 3.13
CA CYS A 106 18.70 -8.07 2.22
C CYS A 106 18.25 -7.11 1.12
N ASN A 107 18.56 -7.45 -0.12
CA ASN A 107 18.16 -6.66 -1.29
C ASN A 107 16.70 -6.89 -1.73
N GLY A 108 15.95 -7.72 -1.00
CA GLY A 108 14.56 -8.04 -1.29
C GLY A 108 14.38 -9.18 -2.29
N CYS A 109 13.24 -9.84 -2.19
CA CYS A 109 12.92 -11.07 -2.89
C CYS A 109 12.97 -10.93 -4.44
N VAL A 110 12.45 -9.83 -4.98
CA VAL A 110 12.42 -9.62 -6.44
C VAL A 110 13.83 -9.37 -6.99
N ALA A 111 14.61 -8.49 -6.34
CA ALA A 111 15.98 -8.17 -6.76
C ALA A 111 16.92 -9.38 -6.70
N THR A 112 16.71 -10.27 -5.74
CA THR A 112 17.53 -11.49 -5.53
C THR A 112 16.95 -12.74 -6.21
N LYS A 113 15.91 -12.58 -7.02
CA LYS A 113 15.24 -13.70 -7.72
C LYS A 113 14.81 -14.82 -6.77
N GLY A 114 14.18 -14.44 -5.66
CA GLY A 114 13.67 -15.38 -4.68
C GLY A 114 14.70 -15.89 -3.66
N MET A 115 15.89 -15.28 -3.61
CA MET A 115 16.95 -15.60 -2.65
C MET A 115 17.02 -14.51 -1.56
N PRO A 116 16.04 -14.40 -0.65
CA PRO A 116 16.14 -13.47 0.47
C PRO A 116 17.24 -13.91 1.45
N PHE A 117 17.54 -13.09 2.45
CA PHE A 117 18.65 -13.30 3.38
C PHE A 117 18.70 -14.68 4.06
N HIS A 118 17.56 -15.33 4.21
CA HIS A 118 17.42 -16.66 4.84
C HIS A 118 17.46 -17.83 3.84
N ALA A 119 17.55 -17.57 2.54
CA ALA A 119 17.69 -18.61 1.53
C ALA A 119 19.16 -18.97 1.36
N GLU A 120 19.52 -20.22 1.59
CA GLU A 120 20.91 -20.69 1.55
C GLU A 120 21.34 -21.08 0.12
N GLU A 121 20.66 -22.04 -0.50
CA GLU A 121 21.06 -22.58 -1.80
C GLU A 121 19.97 -22.54 -2.86
N THR A 122 18.71 -22.50 -2.44
CA THR A 122 17.55 -22.56 -3.35
C THR A 122 16.61 -21.39 -3.15
N PRO A 123 15.97 -20.91 -4.23
CA PRO A 123 14.97 -19.85 -4.10
C PRO A 123 13.81 -20.29 -3.22
N CYS A 124 13.19 -19.31 -2.55
CA CYS A 124 11.92 -19.54 -1.88
C CYS A 124 10.93 -20.24 -2.82
N PRO A 125 10.28 -21.34 -2.41
CA PRO A 125 9.39 -22.13 -3.27
C PRO A 125 8.25 -21.30 -3.89
N VAL A 126 7.73 -20.31 -3.18
CA VAL A 126 6.72 -19.39 -3.72
C VAL A 126 7.30 -18.53 -4.85
N ALA A 127 8.50 -18.00 -4.66
CA ALA A 127 9.19 -17.24 -5.70
C ALA A 127 9.53 -18.11 -6.93
N ALA A 128 10.03 -19.33 -6.70
CA ALA A 128 10.32 -20.29 -7.76
C ALA A 128 9.07 -20.61 -8.59
N CYS A 129 7.92 -20.83 -7.94
CA CYS A 129 6.64 -21.08 -8.61
C CYS A 129 6.21 -19.88 -9.49
N VAL A 130 6.31 -18.66 -8.97
CA VAL A 130 5.97 -17.43 -9.72
C VAL A 130 6.86 -17.27 -10.94
N MET A 131 8.18 -17.44 -10.78
CA MET A 131 9.14 -17.37 -11.89
C MET A 131 8.91 -18.45 -12.93
N GLN A 132 8.63 -19.69 -12.51
CA GLN A 132 8.34 -20.80 -13.43
C GLN A 132 7.05 -20.55 -14.24
N LYS A 133 6.03 -19.94 -13.63
CA LYS A 133 4.78 -19.58 -14.31
C LYS A 133 4.91 -18.33 -15.19
N GLY A 134 6.02 -17.60 -15.12
CA GLY A 134 6.26 -16.38 -15.90
C GLY A 134 5.32 -15.22 -15.54
N ILE A 135 4.83 -15.19 -14.31
CA ILE A 135 3.97 -14.13 -13.78
C ILE A 135 4.76 -13.19 -12.87
N SER A 136 4.22 -12.00 -12.57
CA SER A 136 4.95 -11.00 -11.79
C SER A 136 4.85 -11.27 -10.27
N PHE A 137 3.70 -11.80 -9.82
CA PHE A 137 3.45 -12.15 -8.41
C PHE A 137 2.28 -13.14 -8.28
N CYS A 138 2.10 -13.72 -7.11
CA CYS A 138 1.08 -14.74 -6.86
C CYS A 138 -0.36 -14.31 -7.20
N GLY A 139 -0.70 -13.04 -7.05
CA GLY A 139 -2.04 -12.52 -7.35
C GLY A 139 -2.46 -12.61 -8.83
N GLU A 140 -1.50 -12.76 -9.76
CA GLU A 140 -1.77 -12.97 -11.19
C GLU A 140 -2.06 -14.44 -11.53
N CYS A 141 -1.78 -15.37 -10.60
CA CYS A 141 -1.96 -16.80 -10.84
C CYS A 141 -3.44 -17.16 -10.96
N THR A 142 -3.78 -18.01 -11.94
CA THR A 142 -5.14 -18.53 -12.13
C THR A 142 -5.61 -19.43 -10.99
N GLU A 143 -4.68 -20.02 -10.25
CA GLU A 143 -4.94 -20.89 -9.10
C GLU A 143 -4.92 -20.13 -7.75
N PHE A 144 -4.84 -18.80 -7.79
CA PHE A 144 -4.75 -17.98 -6.59
C PHE A 144 -6.07 -17.92 -5.79
N PRO A 145 -6.02 -18.07 -4.44
CA PRO A 145 -4.89 -18.52 -3.63
C PRO A 145 -4.68 -20.03 -3.75
N CYS A 146 -3.46 -20.44 -4.10
CA CYS A 146 -3.12 -21.86 -4.20
C CYS A 146 -2.66 -22.44 -2.86
N GLN A 147 -2.61 -23.78 -2.75
CA GLN A 147 -2.22 -24.47 -1.53
C GLN A 147 -0.84 -24.03 -1.04
N LEU A 148 0.16 -23.97 -1.93
CA LEU A 148 1.52 -23.53 -1.58
C LEU A 148 1.52 -22.17 -0.89
N LEU A 149 0.83 -21.16 -1.44
CA LEU A 149 0.78 -19.85 -0.84
C LEU A 149 0.02 -19.85 0.50
N THR A 150 -1.04 -20.66 0.58
CA THR A 150 -1.84 -20.81 1.80
C THR A 150 -1.05 -21.43 2.93
N ASP A 151 -0.28 -22.48 2.64
CA ASP A 151 0.56 -23.14 3.62
C ASP A 151 1.64 -22.19 4.16
N TYR A 152 2.32 -21.46 3.25
CA TYR A 152 3.30 -20.45 3.65
C TYR A 152 2.70 -19.30 4.46
N SER A 153 1.46 -18.90 4.16
CA SER A 153 0.80 -17.79 4.83
C SER A 153 0.33 -18.16 6.24
N ASN A 154 -0.06 -19.41 6.44
CA ASN A 154 -0.64 -19.89 7.71
C ASN A 154 0.30 -20.82 8.48
N ASP A 155 1.57 -20.92 8.11
CA ASP A 155 2.54 -21.67 8.88
C ASP A 155 2.61 -21.18 10.33
N THR A 156 2.69 -22.12 11.29
CA THR A 156 2.61 -21.78 12.71
C THR A 156 3.88 -21.18 13.29
N GLU A 157 5.03 -21.45 12.65
CA GLU A 157 6.35 -21.00 13.14
C GLU A 157 6.87 -19.80 12.33
N HIS A 158 6.65 -19.81 11.00
CA HIS A 158 7.23 -18.85 10.07
C HIS A 158 6.21 -18.20 9.14
N GLY A 159 4.91 -18.36 9.43
CA GLY A 159 3.82 -17.79 8.65
C GLY A 159 3.64 -16.29 8.85
N ASP A 160 2.55 -15.79 8.31
CA ASP A 160 2.22 -14.37 8.40
C ASP A 160 1.69 -13.99 9.79
N ASN A 161 1.90 -12.74 10.15
CA ASN A 161 1.24 -12.13 11.29
C ASN A 161 0.52 -10.83 10.84
N PRO A 162 -0.83 -10.82 10.78
CA PRO A 162 -1.74 -11.95 11.07
C PRO A 162 -1.71 -13.04 9.98
N PRO A 163 -2.15 -14.28 10.29
CA PRO A 163 -2.25 -15.35 9.31
C PRO A 163 -3.06 -14.92 8.08
N GLY A 164 -2.58 -15.23 6.87
CA GLY A 164 -3.24 -14.84 5.61
C GLY A 164 -2.85 -13.44 5.10
N ALA A 165 -1.95 -12.71 5.76
CA ALA A 165 -1.59 -11.35 5.39
C ALA A 165 -1.07 -11.25 3.94
N ARG A 166 -0.19 -12.17 3.48
CA ARG A 166 0.32 -12.15 2.10
C ARG A 166 -0.78 -12.46 1.06
N ILE A 167 -1.78 -13.27 1.40
CA ILE A 167 -2.93 -13.52 0.54
C ILE A 167 -3.78 -12.26 0.42
N ALA A 168 -4.05 -11.58 1.53
CA ALA A 168 -4.78 -10.31 1.53
C ALA A 168 -4.02 -9.23 0.74
N ALA A 169 -2.71 -9.12 0.93
CA ALA A 169 -1.85 -8.19 0.20
C ALA A 169 -1.85 -8.47 -1.32
N CYS A 170 -1.75 -9.72 -1.75
CA CYS A 170 -1.86 -10.07 -3.16
C CYS A 170 -3.21 -9.67 -3.77
N LYS A 171 -4.32 -9.84 -3.04
CA LYS A 171 -5.66 -9.39 -3.48
C LYS A 171 -5.72 -7.89 -3.66
N MET A 172 -5.18 -7.15 -2.69
CA MET A 172 -5.13 -5.69 -2.72
C MET A 172 -4.27 -5.19 -3.89
N ILE A 173 -3.06 -5.72 -4.07
CA ILE A 173 -2.15 -5.37 -5.16
C ILE A 173 -2.84 -5.61 -6.52
N LYS A 174 -3.46 -6.79 -6.69
CA LYS A 174 -4.21 -7.10 -7.91
C LYS A 174 -5.30 -6.08 -8.19
N CYS A 175 -6.12 -5.76 -7.19
CA CYS A 175 -7.18 -4.76 -7.30
C CYS A 175 -6.63 -3.38 -7.70
N LEU A 176 -5.51 -2.95 -7.12
CA LEU A 176 -4.86 -1.68 -7.46
C LEU A 176 -4.28 -1.66 -8.87
N LEU A 177 -3.75 -2.78 -9.37
CA LEU A 177 -3.21 -2.86 -10.74
C LEU A 177 -4.29 -2.97 -11.82
N GLU A 178 -5.47 -3.52 -11.52
CA GLU A 178 -6.59 -3.71 -12.45
C GLU A 178 -7.46 -2.45 -12.59
N LYS A 179 -7.56 -1.61 -11.57
CA LYS A 179 -8.30 -0.34 -11.65
C LYS A 179 -7.64 0.61 -12.66
N LYS A 180 -8.46 1.14 -13.55
CA LYS A 180 -8.07 2.18 -14.53
C LYS A 180 -8.41 3.55 -14.00
#